data_881ac396ceb6a0e1c6d99ad5d69d6962
#
_entry.id   881ac396ceb6a0e1c6d99ad5d69d6962
#
_cell.length_a   1.000
_cell.length_b   1.000
_cell.length_c   1.000
_cell.angle_alpha   90.00
_cell.angle_beta   90.00
_cell.angle_gamma   90.00
#
_symmetry.space_group_name_H-M   'P 1'
#
loop_
_entity.id
_entity.type
_entity.pdbx_description
1 polymer ?
#
loop_
_entity_poly.entity_id
_entity_poly.type
_entity_poly.pdbx_seq_one_letter_code
_entity_poly.pdbx_strand_id
1 'polypeptide(L)'
;MILTPHFLILIIIFITWAKAGLAGDWLLFTIDCITVLYLTFYSKKIVADRKIILFLVPVIIICFQFYASCMNPSYRQLENNDLAELDIVKLIKNEQNLSKKILTSEGIESVILTYSRDPSLATSLFFDLKNRYFDKFPRSTSSTAVLLEKYENSISLKPNPLVPCLAIFNYKLIYSFIHFISQILIGLVFYLLLNDRKLIRSVCKILVINAGVLSLLGIFQKINYVPGDDVLEIWGIWDTPEPRYYFASFTYKNHWSAFALLMISLSTGLIVNSVQRKGLQNLSSPLNIIMIINLIPLCISIPLSGSRSGSILLVLLSLGIVLIIVLNFKFYKVKNLSLIAMSIIAFFAFCYFFTKIIDEKTTDEMNNNFDIQINNLNKGKYPLRILLWKDLLSQISEKPIFGHGFQSYRTINPAFQSNGVRTERNVVLNSAHSKFIPLIHSGHNEILEKISEFGIFGFVVVIPLFCYISRVFIITHSLFVKILIFGCSIFVLYSFIDFPSQTPICLITFSVVIGLLVKYHAISRT
;
A
#
# COMPACT_ATOMS: atom_id res chain seq x y z
N MET A 1 -32.12 2.41 12.55
CA MET A 1 -31.52 3.68 12.08
C MET A 1 -30.54 3.31 10.98
N ILE A 2 -30.88 3.54 9.71
CA ILE A 2 -30.01 3.16 8.57
C ILE A 2 -28.85 4.13 8.56
N LEU A 3 -27.64 3.62 8.72
CA LEU A 3 -26.41 4.42 8.64
C LEU A 3 -26.37 5.14 7.28
N THR A 4 -26.28 6.45 7.30
CA THR A 4 -26.23 7.26 6.07
C THR A 4 -24.82 7.22 5.46
N PRO A 5 -24.65 7.50 4.16
CA PRO A 5 -23.32 7.63 3.56
C PRO A 5 -22.42 8.65 4.28
N HIS A 6 -22.99 9.69 4.87
CA HIS A 6 -22.26 10.68 5.66
C HIS A 6 -21.67 10.09 6.95
N PHE A 7 -22.40 9.18 7.61
CA PHE A 7 -21.89 8.50 8.79
C PHE A 7 -20.69 7.61 8.44
N LEU A 8 -20.75 6.87 7.32
CA LEU A 8 -19.62 6.06 6.86
C LEU A 8 -18.39 6.90 6.55
N ILE A 9 -18.59 8.10 5.99
CA ILE A 9 -17.48 9.02 5.74
C ILE A 9 -16.87 9.53 7.05
N LEU A 10 -17.66 9.80 8.08
CA LEU A 10 -17.11 10.18 9.38
C LEU A 10 -16.22 9.06 9.95
N ILE A 11 -16.61 7.80 9.77
CA ILE A 11 -15.77 6.66 10.17
C ILE A 11 -14.48 6.62 9.35
N ILE A 12 -14.54 6.82 8.03
CA ILE A 12 -13.35 6.87 7.17
C ILE A 12 -12.43 8.03 7.57
N ILE A 13 -13.00 9.20 7.90
CA ILE A 13 -12.24 10.33 8.42
C ILE A 13 -11.55 9.94 9.71
N PHE A 14 -12.26 9.37 10.67
CA PHE A 14 -11.69 8.93 11.93
C PHE A 14 -10.54 7.95 11.73
N ILE A 15 -10.71 6.93 10.86
CA ILE A 15 -9.66 5.99 10.49
C ILE A 15 -8.46 6.71 9.86
N THR A 16 -8.71 7.71 9.02
CA THR A 16 -7.64 8.50 8.40
C THR A 16 -6.78 9.20 9.46
N TRP A 17 -7.40 9.78 10.49
CA TRP A 17 -6.71 10.46 11.58
C TRP A 17 -6.03 9.49 12.56
N ALA A 18 -6.60 8.31 12.76
CA ALA A 18 -6.07 7.29 13.66
C ALA A 18 -4.94 6.48 12.99
N LYS A 19 -3.77 7.11 12.86
CA LYS A 19 -2.55 6.52 12.27
C LYS A 19 -2.80 5.89 10.89
N ALA A 20 -3.67 6.53 10.06
CA ALA A 20 -4.09 6.05 8.75
C ALA A 20 -4.68 4.62 8.76
N GLY A 21 -5.31 4.23 9.86
CA GLY A 21 -5.91 2.92 10.10
C GLY A 21 -4.97 1.91 10.76
N LEU A 22 -3.78 2.32 11.17
CA LEU A 22 -2.78 1.47 11.85
C LEU A 22 -2.76 1.65 13.38
N ALA A 23 -3.72 2.39 13.95
CA ALA A 23 -3.79 2.63 15.40
C ALA A 23 -4.23 1.39 16.19
N GLY A 24 -4.86 0.42 15.56
CA GLY A 24 -5.26 -0.85 16.18
C GLY A 24 -6.27 -1.62 15.33
N ASP A 25 -6.30 -2.93 15.53
CA ASP A 25 -7.16 -3.86 14.76
C ASP A 25 -8.67 -3.59 14.95
N TRP A 26 -9.07 -2.99 16.07
CA TRP A 26 -10.45 -2.62 16.36
C TRP A 26 -11.04 -1.64 15.33
N LEU A 27 -10.19 -0.77 14.72
CA LEU A 27 -10.60 0.13 13.64
C LEU A 27 -11.01 -0.66 12.38
N LEU A 28 -10.21 -1.67 12.03
CA LEU A 28 -10.48 -2.51 10.88
C LEU A 28 -11.68 -3.41 11.14
N PHE A 29 -11.81 -3.95 12.34
CA PHE A 29 -13.01 -4.70 12.75
C PHE A 29 -14.29 -3.87 12.62
N THR A 30 -14.25 -2.57 12.89
CA THR A 30 -15.40 -1.67 12.65
C THR A 30 -15.78 -1.64 11.17
N ILE A 31 -14.81 -1.58 10.25
CA ILE A 31 -15.06 -1.66 8.79
C ILE A 31 -15.63 -3.01 8.41
N ASP A 32 -15.15 -4.10 8.99
CA ASP A 32 -15.67 -5.46 8.74
C ASP A 32 -17.13 -5.57 9.11
N CYS A 33 -17.48 -5.18 10.34
CA CYS A 33 -18.86 -5.19 10.83
C CYS A 33 -19.80 -4.36 9.95
N ILE A 34 -19.36 -3.15 9.58
CA ILE A 34 -20.13 -2.28 8.70
C ILE A 34 -20.32 -2.92 7.33
N THR A 35 -19.25 -3.43 6.73
CA THR A 35 -19.30 -4.05 5.41
C THR A 35 -20.26 -5.23 5.38
N VAL A 36 -20.17 -6.15 6.35
CA VAL A 36 -21.06 -7.29 6.47
C VAL A 36 -22.52 -6.84 6.68
N LEU A 37 -22.76 -5.89 7.59
CA LEU A 37 -24.09 -5.36 7.87
C LEU A 37 -24.76 -4.81 6.61
N TYR A 38 -24.04 -3.98 5.84
CA TYR A 38 -24.60 -3.38 4.63
C TYR A 38 -24.79 -4.39 3.50
N LEU A 39 -23.86 -5.29 3.29
CA LEU A 39 -24.00 -6.32 2.25
C LEU A 39 -25.19 -7.25 2.53
N THR A 40 -25.43 -7.59 3.79
CA THR A 40 -26.60 -8.37 4.21
C THR A 40 -27.90 -7.59 3.99
N PHE A 41 -27.93 -6.34 4.41
CA PHE A 41 -29.13 -5.50 4.27
C PHE A 41 -29.51 -5.25 2.80
N TYR A 42 -28.51 -5.08 1.93
CA TYR A 42 -28.71 -4.84 0.50
C TYR A 42 -28.63 -6.09 -0.36
N SER A 43 -28.69 -7.30 0.22
CA SER A 43 -28.52 -8.57 -0.50
C SER A 43 -29.44 -8.71 -1.72
N LYS A 44 -30.73 -8.35 -1.60
CA LYS A 44 -31.68 -8.36 -2.72
C LYS A 44 -31.26 -7.44 -3.88
N LYS A 45 -30.72 -6.25 -3.58
CA LYS A 45 -30.24 -5.30 -4.59
C LYS A 45 -28.96 -5.77 -5.25
N ILE A 46 -28.11 -6.48 -4.50
CA ILE A 46 -26.86 -7.08 -4.99
C ILE A 46 -27.18 -8.11 -6.07
N VAL A 47 -28.11 -9.01 -5.83
CA VAL A 47 -28.50 -10.06 -6.79
C VAL A 47 -29.17 -9.47 -8.04
N ALA A 48 -29.87 -8.36 -7.91
CA ALA A 48 -30.58 -7.73 -9.01
C ALA A 48 -29.68 -6.94 -9.98
N ASP A 49 -28.51 -6.46 -9.56
CA ASP A 49 -27.61 -5.63 -10.38
C ASP A 49 -26.43 -6.42 -10.94
N ARG A 50 -26.49 -6.76 -12.24
CA ARG A 50 -25.43 -7.50 -12.94
C ARG A 50 -24.04 -6.83 -12.85
N LYS A 51 -23.96 -5.52 -12.67
CA LYS A 51 -22.67 -4.83 -12.52
C LYS A 51 -21.99 -5.17 -11.21
N ILE A 52 -22.78 -5.42 -10.16
CA ILE A 52 -22.26 -5.85 -8.86
C ILE A 52 -21.61 -7.22 -8.94
N ILE A 53 -22.15 -8.12 -9.76
CA ILE A 53 -21.59 -9.45 -9.99
C ILE A 53 -20.13 -9.34 -10.50
N LEU A 54 -19.86 -8.38 -11.39
CA LEU A 54 -18.50 -8.15 -11.92
C LEU A 54 -17.49 -7.80 -10.82
N PHE A 55 -17.91 -7.14 -9.74
CA PHE A 55 -17.06 -6.84 -8.59
C PHE A 55 -16.97 -8.00 -7.60
N LEU A 56 -18.05 -8.75 -7.42
CA LEU A 56 -18.11 -9.82 -6.43
C LEU A 56 -17.43 -11.10 -6.89
N VAL A 57 -17.52 -11.45 -8.18
CA VAL A 57 -16.93 -12.69 -8.70
C VAL A 57 -15.42 -12.77 -8.42
N PRO A 58 -14.59 -11.74 -8.74
CA PRO A 58 -13.18 -11.74 -8.36
C PRO A 58 -12.96 -11.95 -6.86
N VAL A 59 -13.73 -11.24 -6.01
CA VAL A 59 -13.62 -11.35 -4.56
C VAL A 59 -13.95 -12.75 -4.07
N ILE A 60 -15.04 -13.36 -4.57
CA ILE A 60 -15.44 -14.72 -4.22
C ILE A 60 -14.36 -15.73 -4.63
N ILE A 61 -13.79 -15.59 -5.82
CA ILE A 61 -12.74 -16.49 -6.31
C ILE A 61 -11.48 -16.36 -5.44
N ILE A 62 -11.08 -15.14 -5.07
CA ILE A 62 -9.94 -14.89 -4.18
C ILE A 62 -10.21 -15.46 -2.77
N CYS A 63 -11.44 -15.32 -2.25
CA CYS A 63 -11.83 -15.95 -0.98
C CYS A 63 -11.75 -17.48 -1.05
N PHE A 64 -12.20 -18.06 -2.16
CA PHE A 64 -12.10 -19.51 -2.36
C PHE A 64 -10.64 -19.97 -2.48
N GLN A 65 -9.80 -19.22 -3.22
CA GLN A 65 -8.36 -19.51 -3.31
C GLN A 65 -7.70 -19.44 -1.92
N PHE A 66 -8.01 -18.41 -1.13
CA PHE A 66 -7.49 -18.29 0.23
C PHE A 66 -7.95 -19.46 1.11
N TYR A 67 -9.24 -19.81 1.10
CA TYR A 67 -9.77 -20.94 1.83
C TYR A 67 -9.06 -22.26 1.44
N ALA A 68 -8.92 -22.51 0.14
CA ALA A 68 -8.20 -23.69 -0.36
C ALA A 68 -6.74 -23.70 0.10
N SER A 69 -6.07 -22.54 0.12
CA SER A 69 -4.69 -22.42 0.59
C SER A 69 -4.55 -22.69 2.09
N CYS A 70 -5.53 -22.31 2.91
CA CYS A 70 -5.56 -22.63 4.34
C CYS A 70 -5.68 -24.13 4.62
N MET A 71 -6.31 -24.87 3.71
CA MET A 71 -6.44 -26.32 3.81
C MET A 71 -5.20 -27.08 3.30
N ASN A 72 -4.25 -26.37 2.68
CA ASN A 72 -3.05 -26.94 2.07
C ASN A 72 -1.78 -26.17 2.51
N PRO A 73 -1.51 -26.00 3.83
CA PRO A 73 -0.32 -25.30 4.30
C PRO A 73 0.94 -26.11 4.00
N SER A 74 2.02 -25.40 3.67
CA SER A 74 3.32 -26.02 3.42
C SER A 74 4.03 -26.42 4.72
N TYR A 75 3.79 -25.64 5.78
CA TYR A 75 4.40 -25.87 7.09
C TYR A 75 3.39 -25.66 8.21
N ARG A 76 3.55 -26.43 9.29
CA ARG A 76 2.83 -26.25 10.53
C ARG A 76 3.38 -25.03 11.26
N GLN A 77 2.49 -24.23 11.86
CA GLN A 77 2.92 -23.15 12.74
C GLN A 77 3.66 -23.74 13.96
N LEU A 78 4.80 -23.14 14.31
CA LEU A 78 5.49 -23.45 15.54
C LEU A 78 4.69 -22.91 16.73
N GLU A 79 4.31 -23.78 17.65
CA GLU A 79 3.67 -23.39 18.91
C GLU A 79 4.69 -22.76 19.87
N ASN A 80 4.21 -21.96 20.82
CA ASN A 80 5.07 -21.35 21.84
C ASN A 80 5.86 -22.39 22.64
N ASN A 81 5.32 -23.60 22.82
CA ASN A 81 5.98 -24.69 23.49
C ASN A 81 7.15 -25.24 22.65
N ASP A 82 6.94 -25.44 21.35
CA ASP A 82 7.99 -25.88 20.42
C ASP A 82 9.15 -24.86 20.38
N LEU A 83 8.80 -23.56 20.38
CA LEU A 83 9.78 -22.48 20.44
C LEU A 83 10.50 -22.43 21.79
N ALA A 84 9.82 -22.74 22.90
CA ALA A 84 10.42 -22.73 24.25
C ALA A 84 11.39 -23.89 24.46
N GLU A 85 11.20 -25.00 23.76
CA GLU A 85 12.10 -26.17 23.79
C GLU A 85 13.38 -25.97 22.98
N LEU A 86 13.38 -25.04 22.00
CA LEU A 86 14.58 -24.66 21.28
C LEU A 86 15.60 -24.09 22.28
N ASP A 87 16.75 -24.73 22.42
CA ASP A 87 17.83 -24.27 23.29
C ASP A 87 18.24 -22.83 22.99
N ILE A 88 18.12 -22.41 21.72
CA ILE A 88 18.36 -21.04 21.28
C ILE A 88 17.37 -20.05 21.88
N VAL A 89 16.09 -20.41 22.04
CA VAL A 89 15.06 -19.55 22.65
C VAL A 89 15.24 -19.47 24.17
N LYS A 90 15.62 -20.56 24.80
CA LYS A 90 15.97 -20.59 26.24
C LYS A 90 17.14 -19.66 26.55
N LEU A 91 18.14 -19.66 25.67
CA LEU A 91 19.34 -18.81 25.82
C LEU A 91 19.03 -17.32 25.63
N ILE A 92 18.17 -17.00 24.68
CA ILE A 92 17.77 -15.62 24.39
C ILE A 92 16.87 -15.05 25.47
N LYS A 93 15.98 -15.86 26.08
CA LYS A 93 15.17 -15.42 27.22
C LYS A 93 16.02 -15.07 28.45
N ASN A 94 17.21 -15.63 28.55
CA ASN A 94 18.14 -15.37 29.67
C ASN A 94 19.00 -14.12 29.48
N GLU A 95 19.07 -13.56 28.27
CA GLU A 95 19.76 -12.28 28.01
C GLU A 95 18.76 -11.12 27.94
N GLN A 96 18.66 -10.34 29.00
CA GLN A 96 17.64 -9.28 29.19
C GLN A 96 17.71 -8.11 28.21
N ASN A 97 18.71 -8.03 27.31
CA ASN A 97 18.98 -6.86 26.45
C ASN A 97 18.73 -7.07 24.96
N LEU A 98 18.09 -8.15 24.56
CA LEU A 98 17.83 -8.42 23.15
C LEU A 98 16.52 -7.83 22.68
N SER A 99 16.57 -7.04 21.60
CA SER A 99 15.39 -6.46 20.99
C SER A 99 14.39 -7.57 20.62
N LYS A 100 13.20 -7.54 21.22
CA LYS A 100 12.09 -8.48 21.03
C LYS A 100 11.70 -8.72 19.53
N LYS A 101 12.24 -7.92 18.60
CA LYS A 101 11.89 -7.97 17.17
C LYS A 101 12.53 -9.10 16.35
N ILE A 102 13.64 -9.69 16.81
CA ILE A 102 14.44 -10.62 15.97
C ILE A 102 14.06 -12.08 16.22
N LEU A 103 13.41 -12.35 17.33
CA LEU A 103 12.96 -13.67 17.74
C LEU A 103 11.44 -13.78 17.82
N THR A 104 10.80 -13.13 16.92
CA THR A 104 9.42 -13.49 16.59
C THR A 104 9.43 -14.91 15.99
N SER A 105 8.36 -15.65 16.20
CA SER A 105 8.10 -16.92 15.50
C SER A 105 8.39 -16.82 14.01
N GLU A 106 8.09 -15.67 13.39
CA GLU A 106 8.36 -15.36 11.98
C GLU A 106 9.84 -15.48 11.58
N GLY A 107 10.78 -15.08 12.42
CA GLY A 107 12.21 -15.16 12.12
C GLY A 107 12.74 -16.60 12.11
N ILE A 108 12.30 -17.43 13.06
CA ILE A 108 12.66 -18.84 13.16
C ILE A 108 12.00 -19.62 12.02
N GLU A 109 10.73 -19.38 11.75
CA GLU A 109 10.00 -19.94 10.62
C GLU A 109 10.68 -19.65 9.29
N SER A 110 11.19 -18.42 9.11
CA SER A 110 11.95 -18.04 7.92
C SER A 110 13.28 -18.81 7.77
N VAL A 111 13.99 -19.07 8.87
CA VAL A 111 15.20 -19.88 8.84
C VAL A 111 14.90 -21.32 8.44
N ILE A 112 13.84 -21.90 8.98
CA ILE A 112 13.43 -23.28 8.70
C ILE A 112 12.98 -23.43 7.24
N LEU A 113 12.19 -22.47 6.73
CA LEU A 113 11.80 -22.43 5.31
C LEU A 113 13.01 -22.29 4.38
N THR A 114 14.01 -21.52 4.79
CA THR A 114 15.25 -21.40 4.04
C THR A 114 16.02 -22.72 4.04
N TYR A 115 16.00 -23.47 5.13
CA TYR A 115 16.66 -24.76 5.24
C TYR A 115 16.12 -25.79 4.26
N SER A 116 14.80 -25.85 4.10
CA SER A 116 14.15 -26.77 3.15
C SER A 116 14.58 -26.56 1.69
N ARG A 117 15.01 -25.34 1.36
CA ARG A 117 15.43 -24.96 0.01
C ARG A 117 16.95 -24.98 -0.20
N ASP A 118 17.68 -24.42 0.76
CA ASP A 118 19.14 -24.33 0.76
C ASP A 118 19.69 -24.54 2.17
N PRO A 119 20.06 -25.78 2.52
CA PRO A 119 20.58 -26.11 3.85
C PRO A 119 21.85 -25.33 4.21
N SER A 120 22.72 -25.05 3.24
CA SER A 120 23.96 -24.31 3.48
C SER A 120 23.69 -22.86 3.85
N LEU A 121 22.72 -22.26 3.17
CA LEU A 121 22.26 -20.91 3.42
C LEU A 121 21.57 -20.80 4.79
N ALA A 122 20.65 -21.72 5.12
CA ALA A 122 19.98 -21.75 6.41
C ALA A 122 20.95 -21.94 7.57
N THR A 123 21.96 -22.81 7.38
CA THR A 123 23.02 -23.02 8.35
C THR A 123 23.84 -21.74 8.55
N SER A 124 24.18 -21.05 7.48
CA SER A 124 24.85 -19.74 7.56
C SER A 124 24.00 -18.71 8.29
N LEU A 125 22.70 -18.62 7.97
CA LEU A 125 21.71 -17.78 8.65
C LEU A 125 21.65 -18.04 10.15
N PHE A 126 21.55 -19.29 10.50
CA PHE A 126 21.47 -19.69 11.90
C PHE A 126 22.78 -19.35 12.65
N PHE A 127 23.95 -19.56 12.02
CA PHE A 127 25.23 -19.14 12.60
C PHE A 127 25.34 -17.64 12.73
N ASP A 128 24.82 -16.87 11.79
CA ASP A 128 24.84 -15.42 11.87
C ASP A 128 23.92 -14.89 12.99
N LEU A 129 22.75 -15.50 13.16
CA LEU A 129 21.89 -15.23 14.32
C LEU A 129 22.59 -15.60 15.63
N LYS A 130 23.22 -16.77 15.67
CA LYS A 130 23.98 -17.25 16.83
C LYS A 130 25.16 -16.34 17.19
N ASN A 131 26.00 -16.01 16.23
CA ASN A 131 27.22 -15.22 16.46
C ASN A 131 26.94 -13.78 16.88
N ARG A 132 25.82 -13.20 16.50
CA ARG A 132 25.44 -11.83 16.90
C ARG A 132 25.00 -11.73 18.34
N TYR A 133 24.29 -12.75 18.80
CA TYR A 133 23.65 -12.71 20.10
C TYR A 133 24.39 -13.49 21.16
N PHE A 134 25.43 -14.28 20.73
CA PHE A 134 26.09 -15.23 21.60
C PHE A 134 27.60 -15.31 21.35
N ASP A 135 28.33 -14.27 21.72
CA ASP A 135 29.80 -14.26 21.67
C ASP A 135 30.46 -15.40 22.46
N LYS A 136 29.70 -16.10 23.30
CA LYS A 136 30.18 -17.16 24.23
C LYS A 136 29.72 -18.57 23.89
N PHE A 137 29.16 -18.82 22.70
CA PHE A 137 28.61 -20.15 22.36
C PHE A 137 29.67 -21.14 21.89
N PRO A 138 29.64 -22.43 22.33
CA PRO A 138 30.54 -23.46 21.82
C PRO A 138 30.28 -23.74 20.34
N ARG A 139 31.35 -23.77 19.55
CA ARG A 139 31.39 -23.88 18.08
C ARG A 139 31.09 -25.29 17.56
N SER A 140 30.08 -26.00 18.01
CA SER A 140 29.76 -27.30 17.41
C SER A 140 28.81 -27.14 16.20
N THR A 141 29.36 -27.31 15.01
CA THR A 141 28.66 -27.16 13.72
C THR A 141 27.69 -28.29 13.43
N SER A 142 27.95 -29.50 13.89
CA SER A 142 27.14 -30.70 13.60
C SER A 142 25.75 -30.70 14.30
N SER A 143 25.65 -30.19 15.49
CA SER A 143 24.40 -30.17 16.25
C SER A 143 23.33 -29.23 15.68
N THR A 144 23.75 -28.16 15.00
CA THR A 144 22.83 -27.16 14.44
C THR A 144 22.15 -27.65 13.18
N ALA A 145 22.89 -28.28 12.26
CA ALA A 145 22.32 -28.86 11.05
C ALA A 145 21.32 -29.97 11.38
N VAL A 146 21.65 -30.86 12.34
CA VAL A 146 20.74 -31.93 12.81
C VAL A 146 19.49 -31.37 13.47
N LEU A 147 19.63 -30.27 14.25
CA LEU A 147 18.47 -29.59 14.86
C LEU A 147 17.55 -28.98 13.81
N LEU A 148 18.08 -28.27 12.82
CA LEU A 148 17.29 -27.67 11.75
C LEU A 148 16.60 -28.75 10.89
N GLU A 149 17.31 -29.83 10.57
CA GLU A 149 16.74 -30.98 9.85
C GLU A 149 15.61 -31.65 10.62
N LYS A 150 15.80 -31.86 11.93
CA LYS A 150 14.76 -32.40 12.81
C LYS A 150 13.52 -31.52 12.84
N TYR A 151 13.70 -30.20 12.92
CA TYR A 151 12.57 -29.24 12.91
C TYR A 151 11.90 -29.16 11.56
N GLU A 152 12.66 -29.11 10.46
CA GLU A 152 12.08 -29.14 9.11
C GLU A 152 11.19 -30.35 8.93
N ASN A 153 11.69 -31.54 9.26
CA ASN A 153 10.92 -32.78 9.16
C ASN A 153 9.67 -32.79 10.05
N SER A 154 9.70 -32.11 11.20
CA SER A 154 8.56 -32.04 12.13
C SER A 154 7.48 -31.06 11.70
N ILE A 155 7.81 -30.02 10.92
CA ILE A 155 6.87 -28.97 10.51
C ILE A 155 6.47 -29.02 9.04
N SER A 156 7.20 -29.74 8.19
CA SER A 156 6.88 -29.88 6.75
C SER A 156 5.64 -30.75 6.54
N LEU A 157 4.64 -30.22 5.81
CA LEU A 157 3.34 -30.86 5.60
C LEU A 157 3.14 -31.40 4.18
N LYS A 158 4.17 -31.38 3.31
CA LYS A 158 4.13 -31.86 1.92
C LYS A 158 2.85 -31.41 1.17
N PRO A 159 2.69 -30.12 0.88
CA PRO A 159 1.49 -29.58 0.27
C PRO A 159 1.25 -30.19 -1.12
N ASN A 160 -0.02 -30.32 -1.51
CA ASN A 160 -0.37 -30.74 -2.86
C ASN A 160 -0.05 -29.59 -3.85
N PRO A 161 0.84 -29.78 -4.84
CA PRO A 161 1.25 -28.72 -5.77
C PRO A 161 0.17 -28.28 -6.75
N LEU A 162 -0.90 -29.07 -6.92
CA LEU A 162 -2.02 -28.77 -7.83
C LEU A 162 -3.11 -27.91 -7.18
N VAL A 163 -2.99 -27.62 -5.89
CA VAL A 163 -3.96 -26.84 -5.13
C VAL A 163 -3.28 -25.60 -4.58
N PRO A 164 -3.97 -24.45 -4.48
CA PRO A 164 -3.42 -23.29 -3.80
C PRO A 164 -2.84 -23.66 -2.44
N CYS A 165 -1.64 -23.16 -2.14
CA CYS A 165 -0.99 -23.46 -0.87
C CYS A 165 -0.72 -22.16 -0.10
N LEU A 166 -0.54 -22.31 1.21
CA LEU A 166 -0.12 -21.27 2.12
C LEU A 166 1.23 -21.65 2.71
N ALA A 167 2.14 -20.68 2.86
CA ALA A 167 3.43 -20.99 3.48
C ALA A 167 3.24 -21.53 4.89
N ILE A 168 2.60 -20.77 5.76
CA ILE A 168 2.28 -21.17 7.13
C ILE A 168 0.87 -20.70 7.46
N PHE A 169 0.04 -21.59 7.99
CA PHE A 169 -1.28 -21.23 8.46
C PHE A 169 -1.23 -20.77 9.92
N ASN A 170 -1.81 -19.60 10.19
CA ASN A 170 -2.14 -19.15 11.53
C ASN A 170 -3.47 -18.39 11.55
N TYR A 171 -4.13 -18.35 12.70
CA TYR A 171 -5.45 -17.72 12.83
C TYR A 171 -5.41 -16.20 12.58
N LYS A 172 -4.28 -15.51 12.82
CA LYS A 172 -4.14 -14.09 12.55
C LYS A 172 -4.26 -13.76 11.07
N LEU A 173 -3.85 -14.69 10.18
CA LEU A 173 -4.01 -14.55 8.74
C LEU A 173 -5.47 -14.48 8.32
N ILE A 174 -6.36 -15.21 8.99
CA ILE A 174 -7.80 -15.16 8.71
C ILE A 174 -8.32 -13.75 8.99
N TYR A 175 -7.99 -13.16 10.14
CA TYR A 175 -8.40 -11.79 10.48
C TYR A 175 -7.83 -10.79 9.49
N SER A 176 -6.53 -10.89 9.18
CA SER A 176 -5.88 -10.01 8.18
C SER A 176 -6.53 -10.12 6.80
N PHE A 177 -6.94 -11.33 6.40
CA PHE A 177 -7.61 -11.55 5.13
C PHE A 177 -9.05 -10.97 5.14
N ILE A 178 -9.81 -11.15 6.23
CA ILE A 178 -11.13 -10.54 6.40
C ILE A 178 -11.02 -9.01 6.30
N HIS A 179 -10.06 -8.40 7.00
CA HIS A 179 -9.80 -6.95 6.92
C HIS A 179 -9.49 -6.53 5.48
N PHE A 180 -8.63 -7.25 4.77
CA PHE A 180 -8.28 -6.96 3.39
C PHE A 180 -9.50 -7.00 2.46
N ILE A 181 -10.33 -8.04 2.56
CA ILE A 181 -11.55 -8.18 1.76
C ILE A 181 -12.58 -7.09 2.09
N SER A 182 -12.77 -6.78 3.37
CA SER A 182 -13.72 -5.73 3.80
C SER A 182 -13.30 -4.35 3.29
N GLN A 183 -12.01 -4.03 3.29
CA GLN A 183 -11.48 -2.78 2.72
C GLN A 183 -11.73 -2.67 1.21
N ILE A 184 -11.76 -3.78 0.48
CA ILE A 184 -12.14 -3.80 -0.93
C ILE A 184 -13.67 -3.63 -1.08
N LEU A 185 -14.44 -4.36 -0.28
CA LEU A 185 -15.90 -4.38 -0.37
C LEU A 185 -16.57 -3.08 0.10
N ILE A 186 -15.90 -2.23 0.88
CA ILE A 186 -16.43 -0.92 1.29
C ILE A 186 -16.78 -0.04 0.08
N GLY A 187 -16.03 -0.17 -1.02
CA GLY A 187 -16.36 0.50 -2.28
C GLY A 187 -17.71 0.07 -2.85
N LEU A 188 -18.05 -1.20 -2.74
CA LEU A 188 -19.35 -1.72 -3.12
C LEU A 188 -20.46 -1.20 -2.19
N VAL A 189 -20.20 -1.06 -0.89
CA VAL A 189 -21.14 -0.45 0.05
C VAL A 189 -21.48 0.98 -0.39
N PHE A 190 -20.49 1.79 -0.73
CA PHE A 190 -20.72 3.14 -1.26
C PHE A 190 -21.50 3.10 -2.59
N TYR A 191 -21.19 2.19 -3.50
CA TYR A 191 -21.95 2.01 -4.73
C TYR A 191 -23.44 1.74 -4.46
N LEU A 192 -23.78 0.94 -3.46
CA LEU A 192 -25.15 0.59 -3.09
C LEU A 192 -25.91 1.74 -2.43
N LEU A 193 -25.23 2.51 -1.59
CA LEU A 193 -25.82 3.60 -0.80
C LEU A 193 -26.08 4.87 -1.59
N LEU A 194 -25.25 5.15 -2.56
CA LEU A 194 -25.29 6.42 -3.28
C LEU A 194 -26.30 6.37 -4.43
N ASN A 195 -27.40 7.12 -4.31
CA ASN A 195 -28.50 7.06 -5.27
C ASN A 195 -28.55 8.26 -6.23
N ASP A 196 -27.85 9.36 -5.93
CA ASP A 196 -27.87 10.56 -6.76
C ASP A 196 -26.49 11.23 -6.88
N ARG A 197 -26.32 12.04 -7.95
CA ARG A 197 -25.07 12.76 -8.25
C ARG A 197 -24.74 13.85 -7.23
N LYS A 198 -25.75 14.41 -6.50
CA LYS A 198 -25.50 15.45 -5.49
C LYS A 198 -24.84 14.81 -4.28
N LEU A 199 -25.36 13.65 -3.86
CA LEU A 199 -24.82 12.88 -2.74
C LEU A 199 -23.39 12.41 -3.02
N ILE A 200 -23.12 11.86 -4.23
CA ILE A 200 -21.75 11.46 -4.64
C ILE A 200 -20.80 12.65 -4.53
N ARG A 201 -21.19 13.81 -5.06
CA ARG A 201 -20.34 15.02 -4.98
C ARG A 201 -20.16 15.51 -3.56
N SER A 202 -21.18 15.39 -2.69
CA SER A 202 -21.06 15.73 -1.27
C SER A 202 -20.02 14.87 -0.57
N VAL A 203 -20.06 13.57 -0.80
CA VAL A 203 -19.08 12.58 -0.30
C VAL A 203 -17.66 12.94 -0.74
N CYS A 204 -17.46 13.17 -2.04
CA CYS A 204 -16.15 13.55 -2.58
C CYS A 204 -15.60 14.83 -1.95
N LYS A 205 -16.46 15.85 -1.73
CA LYS A 205 -16.05 17.11 -1.10
C LYS A 205 -15.56 16.91 0.32
N ILE A 206 -16.27 16.14 1.12
CA ILE A 206 -15.91 15.88 2.51
C ILE A 206 -14.55 15.18 2.57
N LEU A 207 -14.31 14.18 1.70
CA LEU A 207 -13.03 13.49 1.62
C LEU A 207 -11.88 14.44 1.24
N VAL A 208 -12.10 15.32 0.24
CA VAL A 208 -11.09 16.30 -0.18
C VAL A 208 -10.79 17.32 0.91
N ILE A 209 -11.81 17.84 1.59
CA ILE A 209 -11.62 18.80 2.69
C ILE A 209 -10.84 18.16 3.82
N ASN A 210 -11.18 16.93 4.20
CA ASN A 210 -10.43 16.17 5.21
C ASN A 210 -8.97 16.02 4.84
N ALA A 211 -8.69 15.62 3.61
CA ALA A 211 -7.31 15.48 3.13
C ALA A 211 -6.56 16.82 3.07
N GLY A 212 -7.26 17.92 2.71
CA GLY A 212 -6.71 19.27 2.72
C GLY A 212 -6.30 19.72 4.13
N VAL A 213 -7.14 19.46 5.13
CA VAL A 213 -6.82 19.76 6.54
C VAL A 213 -5.62 18.94 6.99
N LEU A 214 -5.60 17.64 6.71
CA LEU A 214 -4.45 16.78 7.05
C LEU A 214 -3.16 17.23 6.34
N SER A 215 -3.25 17.68 5.08
CA SER A 215 -2.08 18.18 4.37
C SER A 215 -1.50 19.44 5.02
N LEU A 216 -2.35 20.37 5.47
CA LEU A 216 -1.91 21.57 6.21
C LEU A 216 -1.22 21.21 7.52
N LEU A 217 -1.78 20.28 8.28
CA LEU A 217 -1.19 19.81 9.53
C LEU A 217 0.16 19.10 9.29
N GLY A 218 0.24 18.25 8.26
CA GLY A 218 1.48 17.58 7.89
C GLY A 218 2.56 18.55 7.40
N ILE A 219 2.19 19.62 6.66
CA ILE A 219 3.09 20.71 6.28
C ILE A 219 3.61 21.41 7.54
N PHE A 220 2.71 21.79 8.47
CA PHE A 220 3.08 22.41 9.73
C PHE A 220 4.02 21.52 10.56
N GLN A 221 3.77 20.23 10.67
CA GLN A 221 4.65 19.27 11.34
C GLN A 221 6.04 19.23 10.71
N LYS A 222 6.12 19.23 9.36
CA LYS A 222 7.42 19.19 8.66
C LYS A 222 8.22 20.49 8.80
N ILE A 223 7.58 21.63 8.81
CA ILE A 223 8.25 22.93 9.00
C ILE A 223 8.83 23.04 10.41
N ASN A 224 8.11 22.52 11.41
CA ASN A 224 8.54 22.57 12.81
C ASN A 224 9.43 21.38 13.25
N TYR A 225 9.71 20.43 12.34
CA TYR A 225 10.56 19.29 12.65
C TYR A 225 12.01 19.71 12.84
N VAL A 226 12.60 19.37 13.99
CA VAL A 226 14.01 19.54 14.29
C VAL A 226 14.70 18.17 14.21
N PRO A 227 15.72 17.97 13.35
CA PRO A 227 16.48 16.73 13.32
C PRO A 227 17.16 16.48 14.68
N GLY A 228 16.94 15.32 15.25
CA GLY A 228 17.47 14.96 16.57
C GLY A 228 16.40 14.89 17.68
N ASP A 229 15.19 15.35 17.43
CA ASP A 229 14.05 15.07 18.32
C ASP A 229 13.64 13.60 18.15
N ASP A 230 14.06 12.76 19.09
CA ASP A 230 13.95 11.30 18.97
C ASP A 230 12.52 10.77 19.12
N VAL A 231 11.57 11.58 19.61
CA VAL A 231 10.20 11.11 19.89
C VAL A 231 9.19 12.10 19.33
N LEU A 232 8.84 11.93 18.06
CA LEU A 232 7.66 12.56 17.51
C LEU A 232 6.51 11.54 17.48
N GLU A 233 5.51 11.82 18.25
CA GLU A 233 4.26 11.06 18.28
C GLU A 233 3.25 11.64 17.28
N ILE A 234 2.54 10.79 16.58
CA ILE A 234 1.39 11.22 15.76
C ILE A 234 0.31 11.68 16.75
N TRP A 235 0.01 12.97 16.72
CA TRP A 235 -0.98 13.65 17.59
C TRP A 235 -0.67 13.55 19.09
N GLY A 236 0.58 13.27 19.51
CA GLY A 236 0.92 13.03 20.90
C GLY A 236 0.33 11.75 21.48
N ILE A 237 -0.05 10.79 20.66
CA ILE A 237 -0.75 9.55 21.07
C ILE A 237 -0.05 8.30 20.57
N TRP A 238 0.42 8.32 19.33
CA TRP A 238 0.96 7.12 18.68
C TRP A 238 2.41 7.28 18.26
N ASP A 239 3.26 6.34 18.67
CA ASP A 239 4.66 6.30 18.28
C ASP A 239 4.83 6.29 16.76
N THR A 240 5.82 7.02 16.27
CA THR A 240 6.28 6.95 14.89
C THR A 240 7.46 6.00 14.80
N PRO A 241 7.47 5.04 13.84
CA PRO A 241 8.63 4.13 13.69
C PRO A 241 9.91 4.89 13.32
N GLU A 242 9.80 5.91 12.47
CA GLU A 242 10.89 6.83 12.10
C GLU A 242 10.34 8.23 11.86
N PRO A 243 10.69 9.22 12.70
CA PRO A 243 10.15 10.59 12.62
C PRO A 243 10.33 11.26 11.26
N ARG A 244 11.42 11.00 10.55
CA ARG A 244 11.68 11.58 9.21
C ARG A 244 10.77 11.03 8.10
N TYR A 245 10.12 9.89 8.31
CA TYR A 245 9.32 9.23 7.26
C TYR A 245 7.82 9.40 7.41
N TYR A 246 7.33 9.87 8.55
CA TYR A 246 5.90 10.12 8.70
C TYR A 246 5.46 11.46 8.09
N PHE A 247 4.20 11.55 7.74
CA PHE A 247 3.55 12.79 7.30
C PHE A 247 2.09 12.80 7.76
N ALA A 248 1.67 13.86 8.44
CA ALA A 248 0.36 13.96 9.07
C ALA A 248 0.06 12.75 9.98
N SER A 249 -0.97 11.97 9.66
CA SER A 249 -1.31 10.74 10.37
C SER A 249 -0.68 9.47 9.77
N PHE A 250 0.05 9.59 8.66
CA PHE A 250 0.64 8.45 7.94
C PHE A 250 2.04 8.16 8.45
N THR A 251 2.29 6.91 8.85
CA THR A 251 3.60 6.45 9.31
C THR A 251 4.66 6.40 8.21
N TYR A 252 4.24 6.45 6.94
CA TYR A 252 5.14 6.36 5.81
C TYR A 252 4.76 7.36 4.71
N LYS A 253 5.73 8.21 4.33
CA LYS A 253 5.57 9.32 3.38
C LYS A 253 5.02 8.92 2.01
N ASN A 254 5.37 7.72 1.52
CA ASN A 254 4.90 7.26 0.22
C ASN A 254 3.42 6.88 0.25
N HIS A 255 2.92 6.36 1.38
CA HIS A 255 1.49 6.08 1.55
C HIS A 255 0.65 7.36 1.63
N TRP A 256 1.17 8.40 2.33
CA TRP A 256 0.57 9.74 2.25
C TRP A 256 0.47 10.22 0.80
N SER A 257 1.57 10.12 0.04
CA SER A 257 1.59 10.59 -1.34
C SER A 257 0.59 9.86 -2.23
N ALA A 258 0.44 8.53 -2.09
CA ALA A 258 -0.55 7.76 -2.83
C ALA A 258 -1.99 8.18 -2.48
N PHE A 259 -2.28 8.39 -1.19
CA PHE A 259 -3.56 8.92 -0.72
C PHE A 259 -3.82 10.33 -1.28
N ALA A 260 -2.84 11.25 -1.18
CA ALA A 260 -2.96 12.62 -1.66
C ALA A 260 -3.20 12.69 -3.17
N LEU A 261 -2.55 11.86 -3.99
CA LEU A 261 -2.79 11.77 -5.44
C LEU A 261 -4.24 11.40 -5.79
N LEU A 262 -4.85 10.47 -5.04
CA LEU A 262 -6.28 10.17 -5.17
C LEU A 262 -7.14 11.37 -4.80
N MET A 263 -6.83 12.09 -3.71
CA MET A 263 -7.59 13.26 -3.28
C MET A 263 -7.44 14.44 -4.25
N ILE A 264 -6.26 14.63 -4.85
CA ILE A 264 -6.01 15.61 -5.93
C ILE A 264 -6.89 15.30 -7.14
N SER A 265 -6.97 14.03 -7.54
CA SER A 265 -7.84 13.62 -8.67
C SER A 265 -9.33 13.85 -8.36
N LEU A 266 -9.78 13.59 -7.12
CA LEU A 266 -11.14 13.90 -6.67
C LEU A 266 -11.43 15.40 -6.71
N SER A 267 -10.54 16.23 -6.17
CA SER A 267 -10.70 17.69 -6.12
C SER A 267 -10.76 18.27 -7.53
N THR A 268 -9.78 17.93 -8.37
CA THR A 268 -9.70 18.41 -9.76
C THR A 268 -10.90 17.91 -10.56
N GLY A 269 -11.31 16.65 -10.37
CA GLY A 269 -12.51 16.10 -11.00
C GLY A 269 -13.78 16.86 -10.65
N LEU A 270 -13.95 17.28 -9.38
CA LEU A 270 -15.10 18.10 -8.94
C LEU A 270 -15.09 19.50 -9.59
N ILE A 271 -13.93 20.16 -9.63
CA ILE A 271 -13.75 21.49 -10.24
C ILE A 271 -14.09 21.39 -11.74
N VAL A 272 -13.47 20.46 -12.46
CA VAL A 272 -13.65 20.28 -13.91
C VAL A 272 -15.10 19.92 -14.25
N ASN A 273 -15.74 19.04 -13.46
CA ASN A 273 -17.16 18.72 -13.64
C ASN A 273 -18.07 19.94 -13.42
N SER A 274 -17.71 20.81 -12.49
CA SER A 274 -18.44 22.07 -12.24
C SER A 274 -18.32 23.02 -13.43
N VAL A 275 -17.11 23.18 -13.97
CA VAL A 275 -16.85 24.00 -15.16
C VAL A 275 -17.52 23.40 -16.41
N GLN A 276 -17.46 22.10 -16.62
CA GLN A 276 -18.10 21.41 -17.73
C GLN A 276 -19.62 21.67 -17.78
N ARG A 277 -20.25 21.78 -16.61
CA ARG A 277 -21.73 21.93 -16.50
C ARG A 277 -22.20 23.38 -16.53
N LYS A 278 -21.44 24.32 -16.00
CA LYS A 278 -21.89 25.69 -15.74
C LYS A 278 -21.00 26.76 -16.38
N GLY A 279 -19.94 26.35 -17.09
CA GLY A 279 -18.97 27.25 -17.73
C GLY A 279 -17.88 27.75 -16.77
N LEU A 280 -16.90 28.49 -17.34
CA LEU A 280 -15.73 28.99 -16.60
C LEU A 280 -16.07 29.94 -15.47
N GLN A 281 -17.15 30.72 -15.59
CA GLN A 281 -17.62 31.65 -14.55
C GLN A 281 -17.88 30.93 -13.21
N ASN A 282 -18.16 29.62 -13.25
CA ASN A 282 -18.39 28.87 -12.04
C ASN A 282 -17.13 28.55 -11.23
N LEU A 283 -15.92 28.84 -11.76
CA LEU A 283 -14.66 28.74 -10.98
C LEU A 283 -14.69 29.62 -9.74
N SER A 284 -15.30 30.81 -9.83
CA SER A 284 -15.47 31.74 -8.70
C SER A 284 -16.60 31.37 -7.73
N SER A 285 -17.27 30.24 -7.92
CA SER A 285 -18.27 29.79 -6.94
C SER A 285 -17.59 29.41 -5.62
N PRO A 286 -18.21 29.70 -4.46
CA PRO A 286 -17.62 29.45 -3.14
C PRO A 286 -17.12 28.02 -3.00
N LEU A 287 -17.85 27.08 -3.59
CA LEU A 287 -17.52 25.67 -3.52
C LEU A 287 -16.23 25.32 -4.29
N ASN A 288 -16.07 25.84 -5.50
CA ASN A 288 -14.86 25.62 -6.29
C ASN A 288 -13.65 26.33 -5.66
N ILE A 289 -13.86 27.50 -5.06
CA ILE A 289 -12.82 28.19 -4.30
C ILE A 289 -12.33 27.30 -3.15
N ILE A 290 -13.23 26.71 -2.36
CA ILE A 290 -12.86 25.78 -1.31
C ILE A 290 -12.08 24.58 -1.87
N MET A 291 -12.48 24.00 -3.01
CA MET A 291 -11.76 22.88 -3.62
C MET A 291 -10.36 23.29 -4.09
N ILE A 292 -10.20 24.50 -4.66
CA ILE A 292 -8.93 25.04 -5.10
C ILE A 292 -8.01 25.32 -3.89
N ILE A 293 -8.55 25.93 -2.82
CA ILE A 293 -7.81 26.15 -1.57
C ILE A 293 -7.28 24.84 -0.97
N ASN A 294 -8.07 23.76 -1.00
CA ASN A 294 -7.62 22.45 -0.52
C ASN A 294 -6.63 21.77 -1.48
N LEU A 295 -6.70 22.07 -2.77
CA LEU A 295 -5.79 21.48 -3.77
C LEU A 295 -4.34 21.97 -3.58
N ILE A 296 -4.14 23.24 -3.18
CA ILE A 296 -2.82 23.83 -2.97
C ILE A 296 -1.99 23.05 -1.94
N PRO A 297 -2.43 22.91 -0.68
CA PRO A 297 -1.66 22.18 0.32
C PRO A 297 -1.52 20.69 -0.01
N LEU A 298 -2.48 20.06 -0.68
CA LEU A 298 -2.37 18.67 -1.14
C LEU A 298 -1.20 18.52 -2.14
N CYS A 299 -1.07 19.43 -3.12
CA CYS A 299 0.02 19.37 -4.08
C CYS A 299 1.39 19.68 -3.44
N ILE A 300 1.46 20.63 -2.50
CA ILE A 300 2.68 20.98 -1.78
C ILE A 300 3.10 19.83 -0.84
N SER A 301 2.16 19.16 -0.22
CA SER A 301 2.43 18.12 0.77
C SER A 301 3.19 16.91 0.22
N ILE A 302 3.02 16.57 -1.06
CA ILE A 302 3.65 15.40 -1.67
C ILE A 302 5.18 15.55 -1.74
N PRO A 303 5.75 16.56 -2.42
CA PRO A 303 7.20 16.74 -2.41
C PRO A 303 7.72 17.06 -1.01
N LEU A 304 7.02 17.86 -0.20
CA LEU A 304 7.43 18.20 1.16
C LEU A 304 7.48 16.97 2.10
N SER A 305 6.68 15.93 1.82
CA SER A 305 6.82 14.65 2.52
C SER A 305 8.14 13.93 2.23
N GLY A 306 8.88 14.35 1.21
CA GLY A 306 10.11 13.71 0.73
C GLY A 306 9.86 12.45 -0.11
N SER A 307 8.66 12.27 -0.67
CA SER A 307 8.32 11.15 -1.56
C SER A 307 8.70 11.47 -3.01
N ARG A 308 9.84 10.94 -3.48
CA ARG A 308 10.30 11.13 -4.88
C ARG A 308 9.34 10.54 -5.89
N SER A 309 8.92 9.29 -5.68
CA SER A 309 7.95 8.61 -6.53
C SER A 309 6.61 9.34 -6.55
N GLY A 310 6.15 9.82 -5.39
CA GLY A 310 4.95 10.65 -5.30
C GLY A 310 5.03 11.93 -6.12
N SER A 311 6.19 12.63 -6.08
CA SER A 311 6.41 13.87 -6.85
C SER A 311 6.40 13.63 -8.37
N ILE A 312 7.04 12.56 -8.84
CA ILE A 312 7.02 12.18 -10.26
C ILE A 312 5.58 11.84 -10.71
N LEU A 313 4.85 11.08 -9.90
CA LEU A 313 3.47 10.70 -10.21
C LEU A 313 2.51 11.90 -10.11
N LEU A 314 2.80 12.92 -9.29
CA LEU A 314 2.06 14.17 -9.28
C LEU A 314 2.18 14.91 -10.61
N VAL A 315 3.39 15.00 -11.18
CA VAL A 315 3.62 15.57 -12.50
C VAL A 315 2.87 14.78 -13.57
N LEU A 316 2.96 13.44 -13.53
CA LEU A 316 2.26 12.57 -14.48
C LEU A 316 0.74 12.72 -14.36
N LEU A 317 0.19 12.78 -13.14
CA LEU A 317 -1.23 13.02 -12.89
C LEU A 317 -1.66 14.36 -13.49
N SER A 318 -0.88 15.41 -13.28
CA SER A 318 -1.16 16.75 -13.77
C SER A 318 -1.19 16.82 -15.29
N LEU A 319 -0.17 16.28 -15.95
CA LEU A 319 -0.09 16.20 -17.41
C LEU A 319 -1.25 15.39 -18.00
N GLY A 320 -1.58 14.26 -17.41
CA GLY A 320 -2.69 13.42 -17.85
C GLY A 320 -4.05 14.10 -17.68
N ILE A 321 -4.29 14.82 -16.58
CA ILE A 321 -5.51 15.61 -16.39
C ILE A 321 -5.62 16.70 -17.46
N VAL A 322 -4.52 17.43 -17.74
CA VAL A 322 -4.49 18.44 -18.81
C VAL A 322 -4.83 17.79 -20.15
N LEU A 323 -4.22 16.66 -20.47
CA LEU A 323 -4.49 15.94 -21.72
C LEU A 323 -5.96 15.49 -21.81
N ILE A 324 -6.54 14.94 -20.74
CA ILE A 324 -7.95 14.57 -20.68
C ILE A 324 -8.85 15.79 -20.94
N ILE A 325 -8.53 16.93 -20.35
CA ILE A 325 -9.28 18.16 -20.57
C ILE A 325 -9.16 18.61 -22.03
N VAL A 326 -7.95 18.71 -22.58
CA VAL A 326 -7.69 19.16 -23.95
C VAL A 326 -8.41 18.28 -24.98
N LEU A 327 -8.32 16.97 -24.85
CA LEU A 327 -8.92 16.02 -25.79
C LEU A 327 -10.46 15.99 -25.78
N ASN A 328 -11.08 16.43 -24.67
CA ASN A 328 -12.52 16.30 -24.50
C ASN A 328 -13.29 17.63 -24.54
N PHE A 329 -12.61 18.79 -24.43
CA PHE A 329 -13.25 20.11 -24.58
C PHE A 329 -13.34 20.54 -26.06
N LYS A 330 -14.10 19.83 -26.87
CA LYS A 330 -14.31 20.13 -28.31
C LYS A 330 -14.99 21.49 -28.63
N PHE A 331 -15.53 22.19 -27.64
CA PHE A 331 -16.43 23.33 -27.85
C PHE A 331 -15.91 24.69 -27.35
N TYR A 332 -14.73 24.76 -26.74
CA TYR A 332 -14.17 26.05 -26.34
C TYR A 332 -13.20 26.56 -27.40
N LYS A 333 -13.31 27.85 -27.74
CA LYS A 333 -12.33 28.52 -28.62
C LYS A 333 -10.93 28.19 -28.12
N VAL A 334 -10.07 27.72 -29.00
CA VAL A 334 -8.71 27.21 -28.73
C VAL A 334 -7.91 28.10 -27.76
N LYS A 335 -8.12 29.43 -27.80
CA LYS A 335 -7.51 30.41 -26.90
C LYS A 335 -7.81 30.20 -25.40
N ASN A 336 -9.03 29.79 -25.04
CA ASN A 336 -9.40 29.59 -23.63
C ASN A 336 -8.92 28.24 -23.10
N LEU A 337 -8.73 27.27 -23.96
CA LEU A 337 -8.24 25.94 -23.59
C LEU A 337 -6.75 25.97 -23.27
N SER A 338 -5.95 26.69 -24.07
CA SER A 338 -4.53 26.89 -23.80
C SER A 338 -4.29 27.65 -22.48
N LEU A 339 -5.13 28.64 -22.17
CA LEU A 339 -5.09 29.36 -20.90
C LEU A 339 -5.36 28.45 -19.70
N ILE A 340 -6.37 27.56 -19.78
CA ILE A 340 -6.67 26.59 -18.70
C ILE A 340 -5.52 25.61 -18.54
N ALA A 341 -5.01 25.05 -19.63
CA ALA A 341 -3.88 24.12 -19.59
C ALA A 341 -2.63 24.81 -19.02
N MET A 342 -2.30 26.03 -19.46
CA MET A 342 -1.20 26.82 -18.92
C MET A 342 -1.40 27.15 -17.44
N SER A 343 -2.61 27.49 -17.00
CA SER A 343 -2.90 27.76 -15.58
C SER A 343 -2.71 26.54 -14.71
N ILE A 344 -3.12 25.36 -15.18
CA ILE A 344 -2.91 24.10 -14.46
C ILE A 344 -1.43 23.76 -14.40
N ILE A 345 -0.69 23.87 -15.51
CA ILE A 345 0.77 23.63 -15.55
C ILE A 345 1.49 24.62 -14.64
N ALA A 346 1.16 25.92 -14.73
CA ALA A 346 1.75 26.97 -13.89
C ALA A 346 1.46 26.73 -12.41
N PHE A 347 0.25 26.26 -12.07
CA PHE A 347 -0.12 25.92 -10.69
C PHE A 347 0.74 24.77 -10.15
N PHE A 348 0.90 23.69 -10.90
CA PHE A 348 1.72 22.56 -10.47
C PHE A 348 3.22 22.91 -10.46
N ALA A 349 3.69 23.71 -11.42
CA ALA A 349 5.05 24.24 -11.41
C ALA A 349 5.28 25.13 -10.18
N PHE A 350 4.34 26.01 -9.84
CA PHE A 350 4.40 26.84 -8.63
C PHE A 350 4.47 25.97 -7.37
N CYS A 351 3.62 24.96 -7.23
CA CYS A 351 3.65 24.04 -6.10
C CYS A 351 5.01 23.32 -6.00
N TYR A 352 5.58 22.89 -7.12
CA TYR A 352 6.89 22.24 -7.17
C TYR A 352 8.03 23.20 -6.80
N PHE A 353 8.04 24.43 -7.33
CA PHE A 353 9.05 25.44 -6.99
C PHE A 353 8.94 25.90 -5.53
N PHE A 354 7.73 26.06 -5.02
CA PHE A 354 7.50 26.45 -3.63
C PHE A 354 8.07 25.43 -2.65
N THR A 355 7.95 24.13 -2.97
CA THR A 355 8.56 23.09 -2.16
C THR A 355 10.09 23.11 -2.21
N LYS A 356 10.69 23.44 -3.37
CA LYS A 356 12.14 23.58 -3.47
C LYS A 356 12.68 24.70 -2.57
N ILE A 357 11.97 25.80 -2.45
CA ILE A 357 12.37 26.94 -1.60
C ILE A 357 12.30 26.57 -0.11
N ILE A 358 11.30 25.76 0.29
CA ILE A 358 11.17 25.30 1.69
C ILE A 358 12.20 24.21 2.01
N ASP A 359 12.64 23.46 1.01
CA ASP A 359 13.40 22.20 1.15
C ASP A 359 14.92 22.39 1.00
N GLU A 360 15.43 23.64 1.03
CA GLU A 360 16.90 23.87 1.02
C GLU A 360 17.63 23.14 2.16
N LYS A 361 16.94 22.87 3.28
CA LYS A 361 17.50 22.09 4.40
C LYS A 361 17.53 20.56 4.18
N THR A 362 16.67 20.03 3.29
CA THR A 362 16.58 18.58 2.97
C THR A 362 17.20 18.24 1.61
N THR A 363 17.53 19.26 0.78
CA THR A 363 18.07 19.10 -0.58
C THR A 363 19.47 18.53 -0.60
N ASP A 364 20.31 18.83 0.38
CA ASP A 364 21.69 18.33 0.45
C ASP A 364 21.73 16.81 0.63
N GLU A 365 20.84 16.23 1.45
CA GLU A 365 20.71 14.78 1.55
C GLU A 365 20.13 14.15 0.27
N MET A 366 19.24 14.84 -0.44
CA MET A 366 18.63 14.33 -1.68
C MET A 366 19.61 14.32 -2.85
N ASN A 367 20.38 15.38 -3.03
CA ASN A 367 21.36 15.49 -4.12
C ASN A 367 22.51 14.49 -3.91
N ASN A 368 23.07 14.41 -2.70
CA ASN A 368 24.09 13.41 -2.36
C ASN A 368 23.60 11.98 -2.61
N ASN A 369 22.36 11.65 -2.26
CA ASN A 369 21.81 10.32 -2.52
C ASN A 369 21.56 10.03 -4.01
N PHE A 370 21.24 11.04 -4.83
CA PHE A 370 21.05 10.86 -6.27
C PHE A 370 22.38 10.63 -6.98
N ASP A 371 23.40 11.43 -6.65
CA ASP A 371 24.76 11.29 -7.18
C ASP A 371 25.40 9.96 -6.77
N ILE A 372 25.19 9.53 -5.52
CA ILE A 372 25.61 8.21 -5.03
C ILE A 372 24.93 7.09 -5.83
N GLN A 373 23.62 7.20 -6.12
CA GLN A 373 22.91 6.19 -6.91
C GLN A 373 23.38 6.13 -8.36
N ILE A 374 23.61 7.28 -9.01
CA ILE A 374 24.16 7.32 -10.38
C ILE A 374 25.58 6.74 -10.40
N ASN A 375 26.43 7.11 -9.45
CA ASN A 375 27.78 6.59 -9.34
C ASN A 375 27.78 5.07 -9.05
N ASN A 376 26.84 4.58 -8.27
CA ASN A 376 26.67 3.15 -8.03
C ASN A 376 26.20 2.40 -9.28
N LEU A 377 25.26 2.95 -10.05
CA LEU A 377 24.83 2.40 -11.34
C LEU A 377 26.00 2.32 -12.34
N ASN A 378 26.80 3.38 -12.42
CA ASN A 378 28.00 3.43 -13.27
C ASN A 378 29.06 2.38 -12.84
N LYS A 379 29.07 1.98 -11.57
CA LYS A 379 29.92 0.90 -11.02
C LYS A 379 29.27 -0.50 -11.11
N GLY A 380 28.15 -0.64 -11.82
CA GLY A 380 27.42 -1.90 -11.96
C GLY A 380 26.67 -2.36 -10.71
N LYS A 381 26.49 -1.49 -9.70
CA LYS A 381 25.70 -1.77 -8.50
C LYS A 381 24.24 -1.39 -8.73
N TYR A 382 23.36 -2.37 -8.68
CA TYR A 382 21.92 -2.16 -8.81
C TYR A 382 21.33 -1.57 -7.54
N PRO A 383 20.36 -0.62 -7.64
CA PRO A 383 19.60 -0.15 -6.50
C PRO A 383 18.90 -1.30 -5.76
N LEU A 384 18.82 -1.22 -4.44
CA LEU A 384 18.23 -2.26 -3.59
C LEU A 384 16.83 -2.71 -4.06
N ARG A 385 15.99 -1.78 -4.53
CA ARG A 385 14.64 -2.12 -5.05
C ARG A 385 14.69 -3.07 -6.24
N ILE A 386 15.63 -2.86 -7.18
CA ILE A 386 15.78 -3.73 -8.35
C ILE A 386 16.22 -5.14 -7.93
N LEU A 387 17.09 -5.24 -6.92
CA LEU A 387 17.52 -6.53 -6.37
C LEU A 387 16.35 -7.25 -5.72
N LEU A 388 15.54 -6.54 -4.91
CA LEU A 388 14.31 -7.08 -4.30
C LEU A 388 13.29 -7.55 -5.35
N TRP A 389 13.15 -6.83 -6.47
CA TRP A 389 12.26 -7.24 -7.56
C TRP A 389 12.77 -8.51 -8.27
N LYS A 390 14.08 -8.67 -8.42
CA LYS A 390 14.67 -9.92 -8.94
C LYS A 390 14.39 -11.09 -8.00
N ASP A 391 14.54 -10.89 -6.70
CA ASP A 391 14.22 -11.91 -5.70
C ASP A 391 12.72 -12.27 -5.72
N LEU A 392 11.83 -11.29 -5.87
CA LEU A 392 10.38 -11.51 -6.06
C LEU A 392 10.07 -12.32 -7.33
N LEU A 393 10.74 -12.03 -8.46
CA LEU A 393 10.57 -12.80 -9.67
C LEU A 393 11.02 -14.26 -9.49
N SER A 394 12.08 -14.49 -8.70
CA SER A 394 12.50 -15.84 -8.33
C SER A 394 11.43 -16.56 -7.49
N GLN A 395 10.79 -15.87 -6.54
CA GLN A 395 9.67 -16.42 -5.76
C GLN A 395 8.48 -16.80 -6.68
N ILE A 396 8.10 -15.88 -7.58
CA ILE A 396 7.02 -16.11 -8.53
C ILE A 396 7.31 -17.32 -9.43
N SER A 397 8.56 -17.47 -9.89
CA SER A 397 8.94 -18.58 -10.77
C SER A 397 8.83 -19.95 -10.12
N GLU A 398 8.92 -20.04 -8.78
CA GLU A 398 8.77 -21.30 -8.05
C GLU A 398 7.30 -21.75 -7.97
N LYS A 399 6.39 -20.81 -7.73
CA LYS A 399 4.93 -21.09 -7.64
C LYS A 399 4.12 -20.13 -8.50
N PRO A 400 4.23 -20.20 -9.83
CA PRO A 400 3.68 -19.16 -10.71
C PRO A 400 2.15 -19.13 -10.76
N ILE A 401 1.47 -20.28 -10.57
CA ILE A 401 0.02 -20.38 -10.80
C ILE A 401 -0.76 -19.81 -9.62
N PHE A 402 -0.56 -20.34 -8.42
CA PHE A 402 -1.33 -20.00 -7.22
C PHE A 402 -0.55 -19.22 -6.18
N GLY A 403 0.78 -19.03 -6.38
CA GLY A 403 1.64 -18.33 -5.44
C GLY A 403 1.93 -19.10 -4.14
N HIS A 404 2.50 -18.39 -3.19
CA HIS A 404 2.91 -18.92 -1.88
C HIS A 404 1.85 -18.69 -0.78
N GLY A 405 0.72 -18.07 -1.11
CA GLY A 405 -0.36 -17.72 -0.20
C GLY A 405 -0.30 -16.29 0.34
N PHE A 406 -1.45 -15.85 0.84
CA PHE A 406 -1.64 -14.48 1.34
C PHE A 406 -0.66 -14.14 2.48
N GLN A 407 -0.05 -12.95 2.41
CA GLN A 407 0.96 -12.42 3.35
C GLN A 407 2.18 -13.33 3.55
N SER A 408 2.47 -14.23 2.62
CA SER A 408 3.64 -15.11 2.71
C SER A 408 4.97 -14.40 2.47
N TYR A 409 4.98 -13.25 1.80
CA TYR A 409 6.21 -12.56 1.39
C TYR A 409 7.23 -12.42 2.53
N ARG A 410 6.82 -11.92 3.68
CA ARG A 410 7.70 -11.72 4.84
C ARG A 410 8.40 -13.00 5.29
N THR A 411 7.66 -14.12 5.26
CA THR A 411 8.13 -15.42 5.76
C THR A 411 9.06 -16.09 4.78
N ILE A 412 8.76 -16.02 3.47
CA ILE A 412 9.54 -16.73 2.45
C ILE A 412 10.70 -15.90 1.89
N ASN A 413 10.65 -14.57 1.97
CA ASN A 413 11.66 -13.67 1.41
C ASN A 413 13.10 -14.01 1.83
N PRO A 414 13.41 -14.34 3.10
CA PRO A 414 14.78 -14.68 3.50
C PRO A 414 15.39 -15.84 2.68
N ALA A 415 14.56 -16.82 2.28
CA ALA A 415 14.99 -17.96 1.47
C ALA A 415 15.39 -17.57 0.03
N PHE A 416 14.94 -16.42 -0.46
CA PHE A 416 15.16 -15.95 -1.82
C PHE A 416 16.09 -14.75 -1.91
N GLN A 417 16.55 -14.24 -0.77
CA GLN A 417 17.40 -13.05 -0.77
C GLN A 417 18.74 -13.32 -1.46
N SER A 418 19.00 -12.56 -2.53
CA SER A 418 20.27 -12.55 -3.22
C SER A 418 21.40 -11.96 -2.36
N ASN A 419 22.64 -12.34 -2.66
CA ASN A 419 23.81 -11.77 -1.99
C ASN A 419 23.88 -10.25 -2.12
N GLY A 420 23.39 -9.70 -3.25
CA GLY A 420 23.32 -8.25 -3.46
C GLY A 420 22.44 -7.55 -2.44
N VAL A 421 21.23 -8.09 -2.17
CA VAL A 421 20.32 -7.55 -1.15
C VAL A 421 20.95 -7.60 0.24
N ARG A 422 21.58 -8.71 0.58
CA ARG A 422 22.25 -8.89 1.89
C ARG A 422 23.38 -7.90 2.10
N THR A 423 24.23 -7.73 1.07
CA THR A 423 25.36 -6.80 1.12
C THR A 423 24.90 -5.35 1.25
N GLU A 424 23.96 -4.91 0.42
CA GLU A 424 23.44 -3.54 0.46
C GLU A 424 22.75 -3.22 1.81
N ARG A 425 21.99 -4.13 2.36
CA ARG A 425 21.34 -3.94 3.67
C ARG A 425 22.36 -3.90 4.81
N ASN A 426 23.41 -4.70 4.77
CA ASN A 426 24.46 -4.69 5.79
C ASN A 426 25.28 -3.38 5.77
N VAL A 427 25.52 -2.80 4.59
CA VAL A 427 26.17 -1.49 4.46
C VAL A 427 25.29 -0.38 5.03
N VAL A 428 23.99 -0.40 4.74
CA VAL A 428 23.04 0.63 5.25
C VAL A 428 22.90 0.59 6.78
N LEU A 429 23.01 -0.61 7.37
CA LEU A 429 22.86 -0.78 8.82
C LEU A 429 24.15 -0.47 9.62
N ASN A 430 25.25 -0.07 8.92
CA ASN A 430 26.56 0.20 9.56
C ASN A 430 26.99 -0.90 10.56
N SER A 431 26.49 -2.11 10.36
CA SER A 431 26.80 -3.21 11.26
C SER A 431 28.22 -3.70 10.98
N ALA A 432 29.10 -3.61 11.96
CA ALA A 432 30.43 -4.22 11.93
C ALA A 432 30.38 -5.74 11.67
N HIS A 433 29.19 -6.33 11.66
CA HIS A 433 28.92 -7.75 11.53
C HIS A 433 28.21 -8.01 10.18
N SER A 434 28.99 -8.20 9.14
CA SER A 434 28.59 -8.25 7.71
C SER A 434 27.76 -9.45 7.25
N LYS A 435 27.17 -10.25 8.14
CA LYS A 435 26.59 -11.55 7.76
C LYS A 435 25.11 -11.73 8.09
N PHE A 436 24.39 -10.65 8.25
CA PHE A 436 22.99 -10.67 8.68
C PHE A 436 21.99 -10.77 7.51
N ILE A 437 20.95 -11.57 7.65
CA ILE A 437 19.80 -11.55 6.75
C ILE A 437 18.72 -10.71 7.38
N PRO A 438 18.47 -9.50 6.85
CA PRO A 438 17.42 -8.65 7.38
C PRO A 438 16.05 -9.23 7.03
N LEU A 439 15.11 -9.18 7.98
CA LEU A 439 13.70 -9.39 7.68
C LEU A 439 13.20 -8.18 6.88
N ILE A 440 12.80 -8.42 5.63
CA ILE A 440 12.29 -7.40 4.74
C ILE A 440 10.76 -7.51 4.71
N HIS A 441 10.10 -6.46 5.18
CA HIS A 441 8.65 -6.46 5.32
C HIS A 441 7.90 -6.28 3.99
N SER A 442 8.53 -5.64 2.99
CA SER A 442 7.95 -5.43 1.66
C SER A 442 9.05 -5.36 0.60
N GLY A 443 8.76 -5.87 -0.60
CA GLY A 443 9.64 -5.81 -1.77
C GLY A 443 9.57 -4.49 -2.53
N HIS A 444 8.85 -3.49 -2.02
CA HIS A 444 8.63 -2.19 -2.70
C HIS A 444 8.07 -2.33 -4.13
N ASN A 445 7.29 -3.35 -4.39
CA ASN A 445 6.49 -3.55 -5.58
C ASN A 445 5.30 -4.43 -5.22
N GLU A 446 4.20 -3.78 -4.89
CA GLU A 446 3.01 -4.47 -4.39
C GLU A 446 2.42 -5.43 -5.42
N ILE A 447 2.50 -5.10 -6.71
CA ILE A 447 1.99 -5.96 -7.78
C ILE A 447 2.77 -7.28 -7.82
N LEU A 448 4.10 -7.23 -7.78
CA LEU A 448 4.92 -8.44 -7.73
C LEU A 448 4.71 -9.22 -6.43
N GLU A 449 4.57 -8.53 -5.28
CA GLU A 449 4.22 -9.18 -4.02
C GLU A 449 2.89 -9.94 -4.13
N LYS A 450 1.85 -9.30 -4.68
CA LYS A 450 0.54 -9.95 -4.87
C LYS A 450 0.58 -11.11 -5.87
N ILE A 451 1.41 -11.03 -6.92
CA ILE A 451 1.64 -12.17 -7.82
C ILE A 451 2.41 -13.28 -7.10
N SER A 452 3.39 -12.96 -6.24
CA SER A 452 4.07 -13.96 -5.41
C SER A 452 3.12 -14.64 -4.42
N GLU A 453 2.12 -13.91 -3.88
CA GLU A 453 1.16 -14.41 -2.91
C GLU A 453 0.01 -15.20 -3.55
N PHE A 454 -0.62 -14.68 -4.60
CA PHE A 454 -1.82 -15.25 -5.22
C PHE A 454 -1.55 -15.93 -6.58
N GLY A 455 -0.33 -15.85 -7.09
CA GLY A 455 0.05 -16.34 -8.40
C GLY A 455 -0.57 -15.52 -9.55
N ILE A 456 -0.31 -15.97 -10.77
CA ILE A 456 -0.91 -15.41 -12.00
C ILE A 456 -2.43 -15.59 -11.96
N PHE A 457 -2.93 -16.66 -11.35
CA PHE A 457 -4.37 -16.93 -11.22
C PHE A 457 -5.09 -15.78 -10.51
N GLY A 458 -4.60 -15.32 -9.35
CA GLY A 458 -5.18 -14.18 -8.64
C GLY A 458 -5.17 -12.89 -9.47
N PHE A 459 -4.14 -12.69 -10.31
CA PHE A 459 -4.07 -11.54 -11.21
C PHE A 459 -5.08 -11.63 -12.37
N VAL A 460 -5.21 -12.81 -12.99
CA VAL A 460 -6.15 -13.05 -14.10
C VAL A 460 -7.59 -12.81 -13.67
N VAL A 461 -7.93 -13.18 -12.44
CA VAL A 461 -9.29 -13.02 -11.89
C VAL A 461 -9.76 -11.56 -11.84
N VAL A 462 -8.85 -10.59 -11.71
CA VAL A 462 -9.20 -9.16 -11.67
C VAL A 462 -9.21 -8.48 -13.06
N ILE A 463 -8.73 -9.14 -14.12
CA ILE A 463 -8.71 -8.59 -15.49
C ILE A 463 -10.10 -8.12 -15.97
N PRO A 464 -11.21 -8.87 -15.78
CA PRO A 464 -12.53 -8.40 -16.21
C PRO A 464 -12.94 -7.06 -15.62
N LEU A 465 -12.55 -6.79 -14.37
CA LEU A 465 -12.80 -5.51 -13.72
C LEU A 465 -11.99 -4.39 -14.39
N PHE A 466 -10.71 -4.64 -14.69
CA PHE A 466 -9.87 -3.70 -15.43
C PHE A 466 -10.43 -3.40 -16.82
N CYS A 467 -10.84 -4.42 -17.57
CA CYS A 467 -11.47 -4.25 -18.86
C CYS A 467 -12.76 -3.42 -18.78
N TYR A 468 -13.58 -3.66 -17.75
CA TYR A 468 -14.80 -2.88 -17.53
C TYR A 468 -14.48 -1.40 -17.24
N ILE A 469 -13.53 -1.10 -16.35
CA ILE A 469 -13.14 0.27 -16.03
C ILE A 469 -12.54 0.97 -17.25
N SER A 470 -11.70 0.30 -18.02
CA SER A 470 -11.13 0.82 -19.27
C SER A 470 -12.22 1.14 -20.30
N ARG A 471 -13.21 0.25 -20.45
CA ARG A 471 -14.38 0.51 -21.29
C ARG A 471 -15.17 1.73 -20.80
N VAL A 472 -15.37 1.88 -19.50
CA VAL A 472 -16.04 3.06 -18.92
C VAL A 472 -15.27 4.34 -19.27
N PHE A 473 -13.93 4.33 -19.21
CA PHE A 473 -13.10 5.46 -19.59
C PHE A 473 -13.30 5.90 -21.04
N ILE A 474 -13.37 4.94 -21.94
CA ILE A 474 -13.54 5.19 -23.41
C ILE A 474 -14.92 5.77 -23.69
N ILE A 475 -15.97 5.15 -23.14
CA ILE A 475 -17.36 5.46 -23.53
C ILE A 475 -18.00 6.60 -22.72
N THR A 476 -17.42 7.03 -21.61
CA THR A 476 -17.99 8.11 -20.78
C THR A 476 -17.69 9.49 -21.37
N HIS A 477 -18.69 10.37 -21.36
CA HIS A 477 -18.51 11.79 -21.69
C HIS A 477 -18.24 12.65 -20.43
N SER A 478 -18.32 12.06 -19.25
CA SER A 478 -18.10 12.76 -17.98
C SER A 478 -16.60 12.91 -17.72
N LEU A 479 -16.10 14.12 -17.75
CA LEU A 479 -14.72 14.43 -17.37
C LEU A 479 -14.43 14.04 -15.92
N PHE A 480 -15.41 14.20 -15.03
CA PHE A 480 -15.29 13.74 -13.66
C PHE A 480 -14.90 12.27 -13.58
N VAL A 481 -15.63 11.39 -14.28
CA VAL A 481 -15.36 9.95 -14.30
C VAL A 481 -13.99 9.66 -14.91
N LYS A 482 -13.63 10.31 -16.02
CA LYS A 482 -12.33 10.12 -16.69
C LYS A 482 -11.16 10.49 -15.77
N ILE A 483 -11.25 11.62 -15.08
CA ILE A 483 -10.20 12.08 -14.16
C ILE A 483 -10.08 11.11 -12.97
N LEU A 484 -11.19 10.61 -12.42
CA LEU A 484 -11.14 9.64 -11.33
C LEU A 484 -10.53 8.30 -11.77
N ILE A 485 -10.88 7.79 -12.95
CA ILE A 485 -10.28 6.56 -13.48
C ILE A 485 -8.77 6.78 -13.66
N PHE A 486 -8.36 7.93 -14.18
CA PHE A 486 -6.94 8.24 -14.34
C PHE A 486 -6.23 8.33 -12.99
N GLY A 487 -6.84 8.97 -11.98
CA GLY A 487 -6.31 8.98 -10.60
C GLY A 487 -6.16 7.58 -10.00
N CYS A 488 -7.15 6.70 -10.20
CA CYS A 488 -7.04 5.30 -9.82
C CYS A 488 -5.92 4.56 -10.58
N SER A 489 -5.71 4.87 -11.86
CA SER A 489 -4.61 4.29 -12.64
C SER A 489 -3.24 4.76 -12.12
N ILE A 490 -3.12 6.01 -11.68
CA ILE A 490 -1.92 6.52 -11.02
C ILE A 490 -1.66 5.80 -9.68
N PHE A 491 -2.71 5.51 -8.91
CA PHE A 491 -2.58 4.72 -7.68
C PHE A 491 -2.07 3.30 -7.97
N VAL A 492 -2.62 2.63 -8.99
CA VAL A 492 -2.13 1.31 -9.44
C VAL A 492 -0.69 1.41 -9.94
N LEU A 493 -0.33 2.46 -10.68
CA LEU A 493 1.05 2.70 -11.10
C LEU A 493 1.99 2.90 -9.91
N TYR A 494 1.52 3.54 -8.84
CA TYR A 494 2.26 3.67 -7.59
C TYR A 494 2.58 2.31 -6.98
N SER A 495 1.65 1.35 -7.04
CA SER A 495 1.82 -0.02 -6.53
C SER A 495 2.92 -0.83 -7.25
N PHE A 496 3.37 -0.41 -8.45
CA PHE A 496 4.58 -0.97 -9.09
C PHE A 496 5.89 -0.45 -8.49
N ILE A 497 5.85 0.64 -7.73
CA ILE A 497 7.05 1.31 -7.21
C ILE A 497 7.14 1.18 -5.68
N ASP A 498 5.98 0.99 -5.03
CA ASP A 498 5.84 0.90 -3.58
C ASP A 498 4.64 0.01 -3.20
N PHE A 499 4.14 0.08 -1.96
CA PHE A 499 3.08 -0.78 -1.41
C PHE A 499 1.95 0.01 -0.70
N PRO A 500 1.27 0.94 -1.40
CA PRO A 500 0.31 1.84 -0.78
C PRO A 500 -0.90 1.14 -0.15
N SER A 501 -1.36 -0.01 -0.67
CA SER A 501 -2.54 -0.71 -0.14
C SER A 501 -2.27 -1.43 1.19
N GLN A 502 -1.01 -1.54 1.63
CA GLN A 502 -0.71 -2.04 2.98
C GLN A 502 -1.14 -1.05 4.08
N THR A 503 -1.37 0.21 3.73
CA THR A 503 -2.00 1.17 4.66
C THR A 503 -3.52 1.14 4.46
N PRO A 504 -4.30 0.77 5.49
CA PRO A 504 -5.72 0.53 5.36
C PRO A 504 -6.50 1.65 4.69
N ILE A 505 -6.24 2.91 5.08
CA ILE A 505 -6.97 4.04 4.52
C ILE A 505 -6.70 4.25 3.02
N CYS A 506 -5.53 3.88 2.51
CA CYS A 506 -5.22 3.96 1.09
C CYS A 506 -6.08 2.98 0.29
N LEU A 507 -6.20 1.73 0.75
CA LEU A 507 -7.03 0.71 0.10
C LEU A 507 -8.52 1.04 0.23
N ILE A 508 -8.98 1.48 1.41
CA ILE A 508 -10.36 1.92 1.65
C ILE A 508 -10.73 3.06 0.71
N THR A 509 -9.92 4.12 0.65
CA THR A 509 -10.21 5.28 -0.21
C THR A 509 -10.15 4.95 -1.69
N PHE A 510 -9.20 4.13 -2.12
CA PHE A 510 -9.13 3.62 -3.49
C PHE A 510 -10.41 2.86 -3.86
N SER A 511 -10.86 1.94 -3.02
CA SER A 511 -12.09 1.16 -3.20
C SER A 511 -13.33 2.06 -3.24
N VAL A 512 -13.42 3.03 -2.33
CA VAL A 512 -14.50 4.02 -2.31
C VAL A 512 -14.52 4.82 -3.60
N VAL A 513 -13.37 5.33 -4.08
CA VAL A 513 -13.31 6.09 -5.34
C VAL A 513 -13.77 5.26 -6.52
N ILE A 514 -13.42 3.98 -6.60
CA ILE A 514 -13.93 3.05 -7.62
C ILE A 514 -15.45 2.90 -7.51
N GLY A 515 -16.00 2.70 -6.32
CA GLY A 515 -17.44 2.63 -6.09
C GLY A 515 -18.18 3.90 -6.54
N LEU A 516 -17.62 5.08 -6.20
CA LEU A 516 -18.13 6.39 -6.59
C LEU A 516 -18.13 6.60 -8.11
N LEU A 517 -17.03 6.32 -8.78
CA LEU A 517 -16.91 6.55 -10.24
C LEU A 517 -17.85 5.64 -11.04
N VAL A 518 -17.95 4.36 -10.67
CA VAL A 518 -18.85 3.41 -11.33
C VAL A 518 -20.32 3.81 -11.13
N LYS A 519 -20.67 4.21 -9.89
CA LYS A 519 -22.03 4.68 -9.60
C LYS A 519 -22.37 5.98 -10.34
N TYR A 520 -21.45 6.95 -10.34
CA TYR A 520 -21.64 8.21 -11.06
C TYR A 520 -21.85 7.98 -12.56
N HIS A 521 -21.03 7.08 -13.16
CA HIS A 521 -21.20 6.69 -14.56
C HIS A 521 -22.56 6.02 -14.82
N ALA A 522 -22.98 5.11 -13.93
CA ALA A 522 -24.29 4.44 -14.06
C ALA A 522 -25.45 5.45 -14.07
N ILE A 523 -25.48 6.40 -13.10
CA ILE A 523 -26.50 7.42 -12.99
C ILE A 523 -26.42 8.45 -14.15
N SER A 524 -25.25 8.63 -14.76
CA SER A 524 -25.10 9.58 -15.87
C SER A 524 -25.66 9.10 -17.21
N ARG A 525 -25.97 7.82 -17.31
CA ARG A 525 -26.57 7.19 -18.50
C ARG A 525 -28.10 7.12 -18.45
N THR A 526 -28.65 7.11 -17.23
CA THR A 526 -30.10 7.29 -17.01
C THR A 526 -30.47 8.78 -16.99
#